data_578ad74d1c01d9c318f64050ec219ae6
#
_entry.id   578ad74d1c01d9c318f64050ec219ae6
#
_cell.length_a   1.000
_cell.length_b   1.000
_cell.length_c   1.000
_cell.angle_alpha   90.00
_cell.angle_beta   90.00
_cell.angle_gamma   90.00
#
_symmetry.space_group_name_H-M   'P 1'
#
loop_
_entity.id
_entity.type
_entity.pdbx_description
1 polymer ?
#
loop_
_entity_poly.entity_id
_entity_poly.type
_entity_poly.pdbx_seq_one_letter_code
_entity_poly.pdbx_strand_id
1 'polypeptide(L)'
;MRLRLCVIAALLLAAAGRAQQPAPQALFTFREVMIPVRDGVRLQTVILAPANQTAPLPILLRRTPYGVPDKPPEQMPASLKELAQDGYIFVIQNLRGRFKSEGVFKLSSRVDLSDPAATNETTDAYDTIDWLVKNVPNNSGRVGMFGVSYDGLTTALALLRPHPALKAVSEQASPADQWMNDDDHHYGALRESYAFEYAVLEQADKNSNTHFAFETYDTYSWYLALGPLSNINARYLHGSIPYWNEIVAHPDYDEFWKNEAWVSQLHASTVPNLNVAGFWDQEDPWGPWQIFRHAAEHDPDHTNFMVAGPWYHGEWRAPKGDSIGLITFGGHETAREFRETIEAPFFRYYLHGRGEKPAWRVTTFQSGANRWRTYAAWPPPEARPANLYLRADGTLSFDGPRAGEPGKGYREYVSDPANPVPYRQRPVSPTYPGGDWRTWEVADQRFVEGRPDVLTYVSAPLERDLTITGEVAADLFASTSGTDADFVVKLIDVYPEDVQRSAWDAEAGPRPGEYAQSLNGYELPVAMEIRRGRYNASYERPRPLAPDVAAEWKIPLRDHDHVFLKGHRIMVQVQSTWFPLYDRNPQKFVPSIYAATAADFVKATQRVYSSPSLPSHIVLPVAP
;
A
#
# COMPACT_ATOMS: atom_id res chain seq x y z
N MET A 1 90.75 23.64 11.00
CA MET A 1 90.28 24.67 11.91
C MET A 1 88.91 25.21 11.39
N ARG A 2 87.81 24.67 11.79
CA ARG A 2 86.45 25.25 11.69
C ARG A 2 85.58 24.53 12.75
N LEU A 3 85.17 25.30 13.73
CA LEU A 3 84.29 24.93 14.85
C LEU A 3 82.87 24.65 14.31
N ARG A 4 82.26 23.54 14.65
CA ARG A 4 80.81 23.29 14.48
C ARG A 4 80.12 23.36 15.83
N LEU A 5 79.29 24.39 15.97
CA LEU A 5 78.33 24.54 17.10
C LEU A 5 77.20 23.54 16.91
N CYS A 6 76.96 22.69 17.93
CA CYS A 6 75.74 21.91 18.06
C CYS A 6 74.69 22.73 18.81
N VAL A 7 73.58 23.04 18.14
CA VAL A 7 72.39 23.61 18.77
C VAL A 7 71.47 22.44 19.16
N ILE A 8 71.27 22.21 20.44
CA ILE A 8 70.29 21.28 20.99
C ILE A 8 68.96 22.01 21.08
N ALA A 9 68.00 21.68 20.20
CA ALA A 9 66.64 22.17 20.31
C ALA A 9 65.83 21.24 21.23
N ALA A 10 65.47 21.76 22.41
CA ALA A 10 64.57 21.08 23.31
C ALA A 10 63.13 21.16 22.77
N LEU A 11 62.58 20.04 22.29
CA LEU A 11 61.16 19.89 21.94
C LEU A 11 60.36 19.72 23.25
N LEU A 12 59.70 20.77 23.69
CA LEU A 12 58.61 20.72 24.68
C LEU A 12 57.39 20.11 24.00
N LEU A 13 57.11 18.83 24.25
CA LEU A 13 55.82 18.18 23.93
C LEU A 13 54.74 18.74 24.87
N ALA A 14 53.98 19.72 24.37
CA ALA A 14 52.71 20.09 24.98
C ALA A 14 51.72 18.94 24.74
N ALA A 15 51.51 18.10 25.73
CA ALA A 15 50.40 17.17 25.79
C ALA A 15 49.10 17.97 25.88
N ALA A 16 48.55 18.37 24.73
CA ALA A 16 47.19 18.87 24.69
C ALA A 16 46.24 17.69 25.05
N GLY A 17 45.80 17.68 26.30
CA GLY A 17 44.73 16.83 26.74
C GLY A 17 43.52 17.08 25.84
N ARG A 18 43.24 16.14 24.92
CA ARG A 18 41.95 16.09 24.27
C ARG A 18 40.92 15.91 25.37
N ALA A 19 40.20 16.98 25.69
CA ALA A 19 39.00 16.88 26.49
C ALA A 19 38.11 15.85 25.76
N GLN A 20 37.94 14.69 26.38
CA GLN A 20 37.04 13.65 25.91
C GLN A 20 35.66 14.30 25.87
N GLN A 21 35.11 14.54 24.68
CA GLN A 21 33.73 14.98 24.56
C GLN A 21 32.86 14.01 25.37
N PRO A 22 31.98 14.49 26.24
CA PRO A 22 31.10 13.61 27.00
C PRO A 22 30.37 12.72 26.00
N ALA A 23 30.32 11.43 26.26
CA ALA A 23 29.60 10.50 25.44
C ALA A 23 28.18 11.03 25.21
N PRO A 24 27.62 10.96 23.99
CA PRO A 24 26.26 11.41 23.73
C PRO A 24 25.32 10.77 24.76
N GLN A 25 24.50 11.57 25.41
CA GLN A 25 23.55 11.07 26.39
C GLN A 25 22.56 10.16 25.65
N ALA A 26 22.38 8.93 26.13
CA ALA A 26 21.46 7.97 25.54
C ALA A 26 20.04 8.57 25.48
N LEU A 27 19.36 8.44 24.33
CA LEU A 27 17.99 8.92 24.16
C LEU A 27 17.00 8.10 24.98
N PHE A 28 17.25 6.78 25.04
CA PHE A 28 16.38 5.80 25.69
C PHE A 28 17.19 4.82 26.55
N THR A 29 16.58 4.33 27.60
CA THR A 29 16.96 3.05 28.21
C THR A 29 16.49 1.92 27.30
N PHE A 30 17.22 0.80 27.30
CA PHE A 30 16.90 -0.35 26.46
C PHE A 30 16.72 -1.58 27.36
N ARG A 31 15.58 -2.26 27.17
CA ARG A 31 15.29 -3.49 27.88
C ARG A 31 14.63 -4.51 26.94
N GLU A 32 15.28 -5.66 26.72
CA GLU A 32 14.68 -6.81 26.04
C GLU A 32 14.04 -7.74 27.07
N VAL A 33 12.81 -8.19 26.80
CA VAL A 33 12.07 -9.14 27.66
C VAL A 33 11.31 -10.15 26.78
N MET A 34 11.02 -11.30 27.38
CA MET A 34 10.16 -12.32 26.79
C MET A 34 8.80 -12.28 27.51
N ILE A 35 7.78 -11.70 26.88
CA ILE A 35 6.44 -11.55 27.46
C ILE A 35 5.65 -12.84 27.29
N PRO A 36 5.20 -13.51 28.37
CA PRO A 36 4.34 -14.67 28.27
C PRO A 36 2.93 -14.27 27.89
N VAL A 37 2.31 -15.01 26.97
CA VAL A 37 0.89 -14.91 26.59
C VAL A 37 0.14 -16.13 27.12
N ARG A 38 -1.20 -16.16 26.99
CA ARG A 38 -2.13 -17.08 27.67
C ARG A 38 -1.84 -18.56 27.52
N ASP A 39 -1.22 -18.99 26.41
CA ASP A 39 -0.83 -20.38 26.15
C ASP A 39 0.60 -20.72 26.63
N GLY A 40 1.27 -19.78 27.32
CA GLY A 40 2.62 -19.91 27.82
C GLY A 40 3.73 -19.64 26.82
N VAL A 41 3.40 -19.37 25.55
CA VAL A 41 4.36 -18.88 24.54
C VAL A 41 4.89 -17.52 24.95
N ARG A 42 6.19 -17.26 24.74
CA ARG A 42 6.84 -16.01 25.12
C ARG A 42 7.24 -15.22 23.87
N LEU A 43 6.87 -13.93 23.86
CA LEU A 43 7.09 -13.03 22.72
C LEU A 43 8.24 -12.07 23.01
N GLN A 44 9.23 -12.03 22.11
CA GLN A 44 10.37 -11.12 22.19
C GLN A 44 9.91 -9.68 22.09
N THR A 45 10.22 -8.89 23.10
CA THR A 45 9.75 -7.50 23.22
C THR A 45 10.90 -6.60 23.65
N VAL A 46 11.06 -5.47 22.96
CA VAL A 46 12.00 -4.39 23.31
C VAL A 46 11.23 -3.21 23.86
N ILE A 47 11.66 -2.71 25.00
CA ILE A 47 11.08 -1.56 25.69
C ILE A 47 12.11 -0.42 25.70
N LEU A 48 11.74 0.72 25.12
CA LEU A 48 12.54 1.94 25.01
C LEU A 48 11.86 3.04 25.84
N ALA A 49 12.28 3.24 27.07
CA ALA A 49 11.80 4.36 27.89
C ALA A 49 12.75 5.56 27.77
N PRO A 50 12.25 6.81 27.69
CA PRO A 50 13.10 7.99 27.65
C PRO A 50 14.10 8.00 28.81
N ALA A 51 15.39 8.20 28.53
CA ALA A 51 16.45 8.14 29.55
C ALA A 51 16.29 9.20 30.66
N ASN A 52 15.61 10.30 30.35
CA ASN A 52 15.32 11.41 31.27
C ASN A 52 13.88 11.42 31.79
N GLN A 53 13.20 10.27 31.80
CA GLN A 53 11.81 10.16 32.26
C GLN A 53 11.69 10.56 33.74
N THR A 54 10.82 11.55 34.03
CA THR A 54 10.56 12.05 35.39
C THR A 54 9.13 11.83 35.89
N ALA A 55 8.21 11.46 34.98
CA ALA A 55 6.80 11.23 35.27
C ALA A 55 6.28 9.98 34.56
N PRO A 56 5.15 9.39 35.00
CA PRO A 56 4.54 8.29 34.27
C PRO A 56 4.16 8.68 32.83
N LEU A 57 4.53 7.85 31.85
CA LEU A 57 4.30 8.07 30.43
C LEU A 57 3.39 7.00 29.84
N PRO A 58 2.58 7.33 28.82
CA PRO A 58 1.84 6.32 28.04
C PRO A 58 2.80 5.43 27.26
N ILE A 59 2.33 4.23 26.94
CA ILE A 59 3.04 3.27 26.09
C ILE A 59 2.52 3.41 24.66
N LEU A 60 3.44 3.40 23.68
CA LEU A 60 3.14 3.19 22.26
C LEU A 60 3.70 1.84 21.83
N LEU A 61 2.82 0.89 21.54
CA LEU A 61 3.12 -0.48 21.16
C LEU A 61 3.06 -0.66 19.64
N ARG A 62 4.09 -1.31 19.08
CA ARG A 62 4.12 -1.83 17.72
C ARG A 62 4.41 -3.32 17.75
N ARG A 63 3.62 -4.13 17.04
CA ARG A 63 3.82 -5.56 16.90
C ARG A 63 4.15 -5.88 15.44
N THR A 64 5.20 -6.66 15.20
CA THR A 64 5.83 -6.77 13.88
C THR A 64 6.40 -8.16 13.60
N PRO A 65 6.30 -8.69 12.37
CA PRO A 65 7.04 -9.88 11.97
C PRO A 65 8.48 -9.57 11.53
N TYR A 66 8.84 -8.30 11.35
CA TYR A 66 10.05 -7.86 10.65
C TYR A 66 11.30 -7.73 11.53
N GLY A 67 11.19 -7.96 12.84
CA GLY A 67 12.29 -7.85 13.78
C GLY A 67 12.21 -6.65 14.73
N VAL A 68 12.82 -6.79 15.89
CA VAL A 68 12.96 -5.74 16.89
C VAL A 68 14.40 -5.24 16.94
N PRO A 69 14.67 -3.98 17.36
CA PRO A 69 16.02 -3.46 17.43
C PRO A 69 16.89 -4.23 18.46
N ASP A 70 18.18 -4.44 18.16
CA ASP A 70 19.15 -5.06 19.05
C ASP A 70 19.77 -4.07 20.06
N LYS A 71 19.66 -2.78 19.80
CA LYS A 71 20.19 -1.69 20.62
C LYS A 71 19.29 -0.47 20.54
N PRO A 72 19.38 0.46 21.53
CA PRO A 72 18.63 1.71 21.44
C PRO A 72 19.12 2.54 20.24
N PRO A 73 18.22 3.32 19.61
CA PRO A 73 18.60 4.19 18.51
C PRO A 73 19.58 5.28 19.00
N GLU A 74 20.67 5.47 18.26
CA GLU A 74 21.66 6.52 18.54
C GLU A 74 21.15 7.92 18.15
N GLN A 75 20.26 7.96 17.15
CA GLN A 75 19.56 9.15 16.70
C GLN A 75 18.06 8.89 16.67
N MET A 76 17.26 9.93 16.89
CA MET A 76 15.81 9.83 16.81
C MET A 76 15.38 9.50 15.36
N PRO A 77 14.71 8.38 15.12
CA PRO A 77 14.13 8.09 13.82
C PRO A 77 13.14 9.20 13.40
N ALA A 78 13.17 9.59 12.13
CA ALA A 78 12.25 10.62 11.62
C ALA A 78 10.78 10.29 11.91
N SER A 79 10.41 9.01 11.76
CA SER A 79 9.05 8.51 12.02
C SER A 79 8.59 8.57 13.49
N LEU A 80 9.48 8.78 14.43
CA LEU A 80 9.16 8.85 15.87
C LEU A 80 9.45 10.22 16.49
N LYS A 81 9.99 11.15 15.71
CA LYS A 81 10.50 12.43 16.23
C LYS A 81 9.44 13.24 16.95
N GLU A 82 8.29 13.41 16.33
CA GLU A 82 7.18 14.20 16.84
C GLU A 82 6.53 13.52 18.05
N LEU A 83 6.33 12.22 17.99
CA LEU A 83 5.83 11.43 19.11
C LEU A 83 6.80 11.46 20.30
N ALA A 84 8.09 11.32 20.06
CA ALA A 84 9.10 11.35 21.13
C ALA A 84 9.15 12.70 21.87
N GLN A 85 8.81 13.81 21.20
CA GLN A 85 8.71 15.13 21.83
C GLN A 85 7.58 15.19 22.88
N ASP A 86 6.50 14.45 22.66
CA ASP A 86 5.39 14.37 23.61
C ASP A 86 5.69 13.46 24.82
N GLY A 87 6.64 12.53 24.66
CA GLY A 87 7.10 11.59 25.67
C GLY A 87 6.26 10.31 25.73
N TYR A 88 6.80 9.22 25.22
CA TYR A 88 6.21 7.88 25.26
C TYR A 88 7.24 6.83 25.63
N ILE A 89 6.79 5.72 26.22
CA ILE A 89 7.55 4.48 26.29
C ILE A 89 7.25 3.71 25.01
N PHE A 90 8.23 3.58 24.11
CA PHE A 90 8.05 2.81 22.88
C PHE A 90 8.30 1.33 23.14
N VAL A 91 7.40 0.50 22.68
CA VAL A 91 7.48 -0.95 22.80
C VAL A 91 7.37 -1.57 21.42
N ILE A 92 8.35 -2.40 21.06
CA ILE A 92 8.36 -3.13 19.79
C ILE A 92 8.41 -4.63 20.12
N GLN A 93 7.46 -5.41 19.57
CA GLN A 93 7.34 -6.83 19.84
C GLN A 93 7.35 -7.63 18.55
N ASN A 94 8.21 -8.66 18.49
CA ASN A 94 8.15 -9.66 17.43
C ASN A 94 6.92 -10.56 17.60
N LEU A 95 6.25 -10.83 16.49
CA LEU A 95 5.12 -11.75 16.46
C LEU A 95 5.54 -13.18 16.83
N ARG A 96 4.55 -13.96 17.21
CA ARG A 96 4.66 -15.39 17.47
C ARG A 96 5.40 -16.10 16.34
N GLY A 97 6.42 -16.89 16.69
CA GLY A 97 7.21 -17.68 15.74
C GLY A 97 8.24 -16.90 14.91
N ARG A 98 8.38 -15.58 15.11
CA ARG A 98 9.41 -14.78 14.44
C ARG A 98 10.57 -14.43 15.37
N PHE A 99 11.78 -14.50 14.84
CA PHE A 99 13.04 -14.23 15.57
C PHE A 99 13.12 -15.02 16.89
N LYS A 100 13.32 -14.35 18.03
CA LYS A 100 13.39 -15.00 19.34
C LYS A 100 12.02 -15.32 19.95
N SER A 101 10.91 -14.84 19.35
CA SER A 101 9.57 -15.22 19.81
C SER A 101 9.34 -16.71 19.63
N GLU A 102 8.72 -17.31 20.63
CA GLU A 102 8.34 -18.72 20.62
C GLU A 102 7.04 -18.95 19.80
N GLY A 103 6.66 -20.21 19.64
CA GLY A 103 5.47 -20.59 18.87
C GLY A 103 5.73 -20.70 17.38
N VAL A 104 4.67 -20.68 16.58
CA VAL A 104 4.68 -20.81 15.12
C VAL A 104 4.10 -19.57 14.48
N PHE A 105 4.81 -19.02 13.53
CA PHE A 105 4.33 -17.89 12.73
C PHE A 105 3.39 -18.38 11.62
N LYS A 106 2.24 -17.74 11.53
CA LYS A 106 1.32 -17.89 10.40
C LYS A 106 1.18 -16.52 9.75
N LEU A 107 1.52 -16.42 8.48
CA LEU A 107 1.46 -15.18 7.73
C LEU A 107 0.04 -14.64 7.66
N SER A 108 -0.92 -15.53 7.58
CA SER A 108 -2.32 -15.22 7.63
C SER A 108 -2.92 -15.70 8.96
N SER A 109 -3.46 -14.78 9.71
CA SER A 109 -3.94 -15.03 11.08
C SER A 109 -5.45 -15.03 11.10
N ARG A 110 -6.03 -16.22 11.13
CA ARG A 110 -7.48 -16.37 11.37
C ARG A 110 -7.84 -15.79 12.75
N VAL A 111 -8.84 -14.94 12.77
CA VAL A 111 -9.36 -14.38 14.01
C VAL A 111 -10.66 -15.09 14.37
N ASP A 112 -10.60 -15.97 15.36
CA ASP A 112 -11.80 -16.54 15.95
C ASP A 112 -12.15 -15.78 17.23
N LEU A 113 -13.19 -14.96 17.16
CA LEU A 113 -13.71 -14.21 18.32
C LEU A 113 -14.69 -15.05 19.17
N SER A 114 -15.17 -16.18 18.69
CA SER A 114 -16.11 -17.05 19.39
C SER A 114 -15.45 -17.82 20.54
N ASP A 115 -14.14 -18.13 20.41
CA ASP A 115 -13.38 -18.81 21.45
C ASP A 115 -12.54 -17.81 22.28
N PRO A 116 -12.88 -17.58 23.56
CA PRO A 116 -12.09 -16.74 24.45
C PRO A 116 -10.67 -17.25 24.71
N ALA A 117 -10.43 -18.56 24.53
CA ALA A 117 -9.14 -19.21 24.74
C ALA A 117 -8.30 -19.26 23.44
N ALA A 118 -8.85 -18.87 22.29
CA ALA A 118 -8.12 -18.86 21.03
C ALA A 118 -6.83 -18.06 21.13
N THR A 119 -5.80 -18.57 20.47
CA THR A 119 -4.50 -17.89 20.34
C THR A 119 -4.34 -17.34 18.94
N ASN A 120 -4.38 -16.03 18.82
CA ASN A 120 -4.27 -15.27 17.59
C ASN A 120 -3.68 -13.87 17.87
N GLU A 121 -3.47 -13.07 16.86
CA GLU A 121 -2.88 -11.74 17.00
C GLU A 121 -3.67 -10.81 17.92
N THR A 122 -5.00 -10.92 17.95
CA THR A 122 -5.88 -10.14 18.82
C THR A 122 -5.64 -10.47 20.30
N THR A 123 -5.54 -11.78 20.61
CA THR A 123 -5.35 -12.23 22.00
C THR A 123 -3.91 -12.03 22.47
N ASP A 124 -2.92 -12.17 21.59
CA ASP A 124 -1.53 -11.86 21.90
C ASP A 124 -1.33 -10.37 22.19
N ALA A 125 -2.03 -9.49 21.44
CA ALA A 125 -2.02 -8.05 21.73
C ALA A 125 -2.64 -7.74 23.09
N TYR A 126 -3.78 -8.36 23.43
CA TYR A 126 -4.45 -8.21 24.73
C TYR A 126 -3.51 -8.60 25.88
N ASP A 127 -2.94 -9.81 25.83
CA ASP A 127 -2.06 -10.35 26.89
C ASP A 127 -0.76 -9.53 27.01
N THR A 128 -0.23 -9.05 25.88
CA THR A 128 0.94 -8.15 25.86
C THR A 128 0.64 -6.84 26.56
N ILE A 129 -0.49 -6.21 26.26
CA ILE A 129 -0.88 -4.94 26.91
C ILE A 129 -1.09 -5.15 28.41
N ASP A 130 -1.77 -6.23 28.81
CA ASP A 130 -1.98 -6.56 30.22
C ASP A 130 -0.65 -6.71 30.98
N TRP A 131 0.30 -7.40 30.37
CA TRP A 131 1.64 -7.55 30.95
C TRP A 131 2.39 -6.20 31.04
N LEU A 132 2.34 -5.40 29.98
CA LEU A 132 3.06 -4.12 29.92
C LEU A 132 2.61 -3.15 31.01
N VAL A 133 1.30 -2.97 31.20
CA VAL A 133 0.78 -2.03 32.21
C VAL A 133 1.10 -2.49 33.64
N LYS A 134 1.27 -3.78 33.86
CA LYS A 134 1.63 -4.35 35.18
C LYS A 134 3.14 -4.34 35.47
N ASN A 135 3.99 -4.44 34.45
CA ASN A 135 5.42 -4.76 34.63
C ASN A 135 6.40 -3.68 34.13
N VAL A 136 5.94 -2.69 33.36
CA VAL A 136 6.78 -1.60 32.93
C VAL A 136 6.73 -0.49 33.99
N PRO A 137 7.84 -0.13 34.64
CA PRO A 137 7.84 0.92 35.65
C PRO A 137 7.52 2.29 35.04
N ASN A 138 6.91 3.16 35.82
CA ASN A 138 6.57 4.53 35.43
C ASN A 138 5.73 4.64 34.14
N ASN A 139 4.90 3.63 33.82
CA ASN A 139 3.89 3.79 32.79
C ASN A 139 2.62 4.44 33.40
N SER A 140 1.84 5.14 32.58
CA SER A 140 0.61 5.82 33.01
C SER A 140 -0.64 4.92 33.01
N GLY A 141 -0.52 3.64 32.68
CA GLY A 141 -1.65 2.72 32.49
C GLY A 141 -2.42 2.96 31.17
N ARG A 142 -1.96 3.82 30.28
CA ARG A 142 -2.58 4.13 28.99
C ARG A 142 -1.68 3.61 27.87
N VAL A 143 -2.26 2.88 26.92
CA VAL A 143 -1.54 2.28 25.79
C VAL A 143 -2.17 2.77 24.50
N GLY A 144 -1.31 3.13 23.54
CA GLY A 144 -1.66 3.28 22.14
C GLY A 144 -0.98 2.20 21.31
N MET A 145 -1.55 1.88 20.17
CA MET A 145 -0.90 1.04 19.16
C MET A 145 -0.82 1.77 17.84
N PHE A 146 0.23 1.52 17.08
CA PHE A 146 0.37 2.04 15.72
C PHE A 146 1.29 1.15 14.90
N GLY A 147 1.11 1.17 13.61
CA GLY A 147 1.95 0.40 12.70
C GLY A 147 1.54 0.57 11.25
N VAL A 148 2.45 0.21 10.35
CA VAL A 148 2.27 0.28 8.89
C VAL A 148 2.27 -1.13 8.34
N SER A 149 1.44 -1.43 7.33
CA SER A 149 1.43 -2.74 6.68
C SER A 149 1.01 -3.86 7.65
N TYR A 150 1.75 -4.93 7.77
CA TYR A 150 1.49 -5.97 8.75
C TYR A 150 1.44 -5.44 10.20
N ASP A 151 2.28 -4.46 10.54
CA ASP A 151 2.20 -3.80 11.85
C ASP A 151 0.88 -3.02 12.01
N GLY A 152 0.34 -2.48 10.91
CA GLY A 152 -1.00 -1.90 10.80
C GLY A 152 -2.09 -2.94 11.01
N LEU A 153 -1.97 -4.10 10.36
CA LEU A 153 -2.87 -5.24 10.54
C LEU A 153 -2.95 -5.66 12.03
N THR A 154 -1.80 -5.86 12.69
CA THR A 154 -1.79 -6.24 14.11
C THR A 154 -2.37 -5.16 15.02
N THR A 155 -2.24 -3.89 14.62
CA THR A 155 -2.86 -2.75 15.30
C THR A 155 -4.37 -2.76 15.15
N ALA A 156 -4.87 -2.98 13.94
CA ALA A 156 -6.30 -3.06 13.64
C ALA A 156 -6.96 -4.28 14.30
N LEU A 157 -6.30 -5.44 14.28
CA LEU A 157 -6.79 -6.66 14.95
C LEU A 157 -6.96 -6.48 16.47
N ALA A 158 -6.19 -5.59 17.11
CA ALA A 158 -6.37 -5.28 18.53
C ALA A 158 -7.71 -4.57 18.83
N LEU A 159 -8.37 -3.96 17.83
CA LEU A 159 -9.70 -3.35 17.95
C LEU A 159 -10.81 -4.39 18.09
N LEU A 160 -10.61 -5.62 17.62
CA LEU A 160 -11.63 -6.67 17.68
C LEU A 160 -11.91 -7.16 19.11
N ARG A 161 -10.92 -7.08 19.99
CA ARG A 161 -11.04 -7.37 21.43
C ARG A 161 -10.12 -6.46 22.23
N PRO A 162 -10.44 -5.16 22.35
CA PRO A 162 -9.53 -4.18 22.94
C PRO A 162 -9.34 -4.41 24.44
N HIS A 163 -8.08 -4.35 24.88
CA HIS A 163 -7.76 -4.31 26.30
C HIS A 163 -8.21 -2.96 26.91
N PRO A 164 -8.72 -2.93 28.18
CA PRO A 164 -9.19 -1.67 28.79
C PRO A 164 -8.16 -0.53 28.85
N ALA A 165 -6.87 -0.86 28.85
CA ALA A 165 -5.78 0.12 28.80
C ALA A 165 -5.52 0.67 27.38
N LEU A 166 -6.01 0.03 26.32
CA LEU A 166 -5.87 0.52 24.94
C LEU A 166 -6.78 1.74 24.74
N LYS A 167 -6.20 2.90 24.46
CA LYS A 167 -6.90 4.19 24.44
C LYS A 167 -6.91 4.88 23.08
N ALA A 168 -6.05 4.48 22.16
CA ALA A 168 -6.00 4.98 20.80
C ALA A 168 -5.19 4.02 19.92
N VAL A 169 -5.56 3.92 18.64
CA VAL A 169 -4.77 3.20 17.65
C VAL A 169 -4.62 4.04 16.39
N SER A 170 -3.54 3.80 15.64
CA SER A 170 -3.38 4.28 14.27
C SER A 170 -2.94 3.10 13.41
N GLU A 171 -3.91 2.47 12.75
CA GLU A 171 -3.62 1.49 11.72
C GLU A 171 -3.29 2.22 10.41
N GLN A 172 -2.22 1.83 9.77
CA GLN A 172 -1.66 2.56 8.64
C GLN A 172 -1.34 1.55 7.53
N ALA A 173 -1.90 1.75 6.34
CA ALA A 173 -1.80 0.80 5.23
C ALA A 173 -1.98 -0.65 5.71
N SER A 174 -3.10 -0.91 6.39
CA SER A 174 -3.42 -2.23 6.92
C SER A 174 -4.22 -3.02 5.90
N PRO A 175 -3.83 -4.26 5.53
CA PRO A 175 -4.72 -5.12 4.77
C PRO A 175 -5.98 -5.45 5.58
N ALA A 176 -7.11 -5.58 4.90
CA ALA A 176 -8.42 -5.87 5.46
C ALA A 176 -9.02 -7.18 4.95
N ASP A 177 -8.77 -7.51 3.69
CA ASP A 177 -9.18 -8.74 3.02
C ASP A 177 -8.15 -9.12 1.95
N GLN A 178 -7.30 -10.09 2.26
CA GLN A 178 -6.16 -10.52 1.45
C GLN A 178 -6.55 -10.99 0.03
N TRP A 179 -7.78 -11.45 -0.16
CA TRP A 179 -8.25 -11.95 -1.44
C TRP A 179 -9.02 -10.91 -2.26
N MET A 180 -9.71 -9.98 -1.59
CA MET A 180 -10.60 -9.06 -2.31
C MET A 180 -9.83 -7.97 -3.04
N ASN A 181 -8.99 -7.21 -2.33
CA ASN A 181 -8.20 -6.14 -2.95
C ASN A 181 -7.06 -5.67 -2.01
N ASP A 182 -6.33 -6.61 -1.42
CA ASP A 182 -5.14 -6.33 -0.62
C ASP A 182 -3.96 -7.20 -1.12
N ASP A 183 -3.13 -7.73 -0.23
CA ASP A 183 -1.81 -8.29 -0.54
C ASP A 183 -1.78 -9.39 -1.62
N ASP A 184 -2.72 -10.35 -1.60
CA ASP A 184 -2.57 -11.55 -2.42
C ASP A 184 -3.34 -11.49 -3.74
N HIS A 185 -4.55 -10.94 -3.71
CA HIS A 185 -5.39 -10.86 -4.90
C HIS A 185 -6.08 -9.51 -5.02
N HIS A 186 -6.33 -9.08 -6.26
CA HIS A 186 -7.25 -8.00 -6.56
C HIS A 186 -8.38 -8.53 -7.43
N TYR A 187 -9.59 -8.56 -6.88
CA TYR A 187 -10.81 -9.03 -7.54
C TYR A 187 -10.62 -10.35 -8.32
N GLY A 188 -9.86 -11.28 -7.70
CA GLY A 188 -9.61 -12.62 -8.20
C GLY A 188 -8.36 -12.79 -9.06
N ALA A 189 -7.63 -11.75 -9.39
CA ALA A 189 -6.31 -11.83 -10.02
C ALA A 189 -5.22 -11.94 -8.95
N LEU A 190 -4.39 -12.99 -9.01
CA LEU A 190 -3.29 -13.19 -8.07
C LEU A 190 -2.21 -12.13 -8.31
N ARG A 191 -1.73 -11.47 -7.24
CA ARG A 191 -0.54 -10.60 -7.28
C ARG A 191 0.73 -11.46 -7.26
N GLU A 192 1.05 -12.07 -8.41
CA GLU A 192 2.04 -13.14 -8.54
C GLU A 192 3.41 -12.78 -7.94
N SER A 193 4.01 -11.67 -8.38
CA SER A 193 5.35 -11.30 -7.92
C SER A 193 5.35 -10.87 -6.46
N TYR A 194 4.32 -10.15 -6.03
CA TYR A 194 4.20 -9.67 -4.66
C TYR A 194 3.97 -10.83 -3.67
N ALA A 195 2.90 -11.62 -3.85
CA ALA A 195 2.56 -12.70 -2.94
C ALA A 195 3.67 -13.77 -2.85
N PHE A 196 4.31 -14.10 -3.98
CA PHE A 196 5.44 -15.04 -4.01
C PHE A 196 6.64 -14.51 -3.23
N GLU A 197 7.10 -13.30 -3.55
CA GLU A 197 8.29 -12.72 -2.93
C GLU A 197 8.06 -12.44 -1.44
N TYR A 198 6.85 -12.00 -1.06
CA TYR A 198 6.48 -11.73 0.34
C TYR A 198 6.37 -13.00 1.17
N ALA A 199 5.77 -14.07 0.65
CA ALA A 199 5.71 -15.36 1.33
C ALA A 199 7.12 -15.92 1.61
N VAL A 200 8.05 -15.77 0.66
CA VAL A 200 9.47 -16.14 0.87
C VAL A 200 10.13 -15.24 1.91
N LEU A 201 9.90 -13.91 1.83
CA LEU A 201 10.46 -12.93 2.77
C LEU A 201 10.17 -13.32 4.23
N GLU A 202 8.93 -13.70 4.51
CA GLU A 202 8.46 -13.90 5.87
C GLU A 202 8.62 -15.34 6.39
N GLN A 203 8.61 -16.34 5.51
CA GLN A 203 8.55 -17.73 5.95
C GLN A 203 9.77 -18.60 5.58
N ALA A 204 10.68 -18.14 4.72
CA ALA A 204 11.84 -18.95 4.35
C ALA A 204 12.83 -19.12 5.51
N ASP A 205 12.94 -18.14 6.41
CA ASP A 205 13.76 -18.21 7.62
C ASP A 205 13.08 -17.52 8.79
N LYS A 206 12.95 -18.23 9.90
CA LYS A 206 12.39 -17.69 11.16
C LYS A 206 13.16 -16.46 11.67
N ASN A 207 14.46 -16.38 11.47
CA ASN A 207 15.36 -15.42 12.11
C ASN A 207 15.79 -14.26 11.21
N SER A 208 15.28 -14.23 9.98
CA SER A 208 15.59 -13.15 9.02
C SER A 208 14.45 -12.91 8.06
N ASN A 209 14.45 -11.74 7.41
CA ASN A 209 13.61 -11.43 6.27
C ASN A 209 14.41 -11.82 5.02
N THR A 210 14.01 -12.91 4.35
CA THR A 210 14.79 -13.55 3.30
C THR A 210 14.29 -13.12 1.92
N HIS A 211 15.16 -12.55 1.10
CA HIS A 211 14.83 -12.23 -0.28
C HIS A 211 15.03 -13.42 -1.20
N PHE A 212 14.08 -13.63 -2.12
CA PHE A 212 14.25 -14.65 -3.17
C PHE A 212 15.38 -14.26 -4.11
N ALA A 213 16.29 -15.20 -4.38
CA ALA A 213 17.44 -14.98 -5.26
C ALA A 213 17.06 -15.28 -6.72
N PHE A 214 16.70 -14.27 -7.48
CA PHE A 214 16.44 -14.40 -8.92
C PHE A 214 17.74 -14.64 -9.71
N GLU A 215 17.68 -15.53 -10.72
CA GLU A 215 18.81 -15.79 -11.62
C GLU A 215 19.03 -14.66 -12.64
N THR A 216 18.03 -13.78 -12.84
CA THR A 216 18.11 -12.64 -13.75
C THR A 216 17.61 -11.37 -13.05
N TYR A 217 18.20 -10.22 -13.41
CA TYR A 217 17.77 -8.93 -12.86
C TYR A 217 16.36 -8.54 -13.33
N ASP A 218 16.02 -8.81 -14.60
CA ASP A 218 14.69 -8.54 -15.15
C ASP A 218 13.70 -9.64 -14.75
N THR A 219 12.96 -9.43 -13.69
CA THR A 219 12.00 -10.41 -13.16
C THR A 219 10.84 -10.65 -14.13
N TYR A 220 10.51 -9.70 -15.01
CA TYR A 220 9.57 -9.96 -16.11
C TYR A 220 10.00 -11.16 -16.94
N SER A 221 11.26 -11.19 -17.36
CA SER A 221 11.81 -12.30 -18.14
C SER A 221 11.86 -13.59 -17.32
N TRP A 222 12.17 -13.50 -16.03
CA TRP A 222 12.21 -14.66 -15.15
C TRP A 222 10.83 -15.30 -14.96
N TYR A 223 9.81 -14.51 -14.60
CA TYR A 223 8.43 -15.02 -14.43
C TYR A 223 7.86 -15.53 -15.77
N LEU A 224 8.19 -14.90 -16.89
CA LEU A 224 7.76 -15.39 -18.19
C LEU A 224 8.38 -16.76 -18.51
N ALA A 225 9.67 -16.97 -18.22
CA ALA A 225 10.37 -18.24 -18.39
C ALA A 225 9.96 -19.30 -17.36
N LEU A 226 9.50 -18.89 -16.18
CA LEU A 226 8.90 -19.76 -15.19
C LEU A 226 7.70 -20.52 -15.79
N GLY A 227 6.86 -19.85 -16.58
CA GLY A 227 5.68 -20.41 -17.21
C GLY A 227 4.47 -20.49 -16.27
N PRO A 228 3.79 -21.65 -16.13
CA PRO A 228 2.65 -21.81 -15.22
C PRO A 228 3.04 -21.69 -13.75
N LEU A 229 2.11 -21.18 -12.91
CA LEU A 229 2.29 -21.01 -11.46
C LEU A 229 2.69 -22.29 -10.72
N SER A 230 2.27 -23.47 -11.20
CA SER A 230 2.67 -24.77 -10.65
C SER A 230 4.18 -24.98 -10.62
N ASN A 231 4.92 -24.29 -11.49
CA ASN A 231 6.38 -24.37 -11.55
C ASN A 231 7.08 -23.69 -10.37
N ILE A 232 6.41 -22.80 -9.64
CA ILE A 232 6.96 -22.18 -8.42
C ILE A 232 7.30 -23.27 -7.39
N ASN A 233 6.35 -24.11 -7.03
CA ASN A 233 6.61 -25.23 -6.12
C ASN A 233 7.49 -26.30 -6.75
N ALA A 234 7.26 -26.63 -8.03
CA ALA A 234 7.98 -27.73 -8.68
C ALA A 234 9.50 -27.45 -8.82
N ARG A 235 9.90 -26.20 -9.03
CA ARG A 235 11.30 -25.85 -9.32
C ARG A 235 12.02 -25.13 -8.17
N TYR A 236 11.30 -24.38 -7.33
CA TYR A 236 11.92 -23.46 -6.38
C TYR A 236 11.52 -23.71 -4.92
N LEU A 237 10.23 -23.71 -4.59
CA LEU A 237 9.81 -23.76 -3.19
C LEU A 237 9.69 -25.20 -2.66
N HIS A 238 9.41 -26.19 -3.50
CA HIS A 238 9.27 -27.60 -3.13
C HIS A 238 8.33 -27.83 -1.94
N GLY A 239 7.30 -26.98 -1.79
CA GLY A 239 6.35 -27.01 -0.69
C GLY A 239 6.88 -26.50 0.66
N SER A 240 8.04 -25.86 0.69
CA SER A 240 8.69 -25.40 1.93
C SER A 240 8.08 -24.15 2.54
N ILE A 241 7.30 -23.37 1.79
CA ILE A 241 6.66 -22.13 2.24
C ILE A 241 5.17 -22.40 2.52
N PRO A 242 4.76 -22.47 3.80
CA PRO A 242 3.39 -22.85 4.17
C PRO A 242 2.32 -21.94 3.55
N TYR A 243 2.52 -20.62 3.61
CA TYR A 243 1.53 -19.67 3.10
C TYR A 243 1.34 -19.80 1.58
N TRP A 244 2.42 -19.96 0.81
CA TRP A 244 2.29 -20.22 -0.62
C TRP A 244 1.48 -21.50 -0.92
N ASN A 245 1.64 -22.53 -0.08
CA ASN A 245 0.85 -23.76 -0.23
C ASN A 245 -0.64 -23.53 0.10
N GLU A 246 -0.94 -22.64 1.07
CA GLU A 246 -2.32 -22.24 1.39
C GLU A 246 -2.95 -21.46 0.22
N ILE A 247 -2.26 -20.48 -0.36
CA ILE A 247 -2.72 -19.75 -1.57
C ILE A 247 -3.03 -20.73 -2.70
N VAL A 248 -2.16 -21.69 -2.97
CA VAL A 248 -2.36 -22.71 -4.03
C VAL A 248 -3.55 -23.63 -3.74
N ALA A 249 -3.79 -23.96 -2.46
CA ALA A 249 -4.89 -24.83 -2.05
C ALA A 249 -6.26 -24.14 -2.08
N HIS A 250 -6.30 -22.81 -2.01
CA HIS A 250 -7.50 -21.98 -1.92
C HIS A 250 -7.58 -20.96 -3.07
N PRO A 251 -7.79 -21.43 -4.34
CA PRO A 251 -7.76 -20.54 -5.51
C PRO A 251 -8.95 -19.58 -5.60
N ASP A 252 -10.06 -19.91 -4.95
CA ASP A 252 -11.32 -19.15 -4.97
C ASP A 252 -11.60 -18.50 -3.62
N TYR A 253 -12.51 -17.52 -3.55
CA TYR A 253 -12.91 -16.87 -2.30
C TYR A 253 -13.75 -17.79 -1.43
N ASP A 254 -13.11 -18.80 -0.84
CA ASP A 254 -13.71 -19.81 0.02
C ASP A 254 -13.66 -19.42 1.52
N GLU A 255 -14.01 -20.36 2.39
CA GLU A 255 -14.02 -20.13 3.84
C GLU A 255 -12.62 -19.86 4.42
N PHE A 256 -11.54 -20.27 3.74
CA PHE A 256 -10.18 -19.91 4.17
C PHE A 256 -10.01 -18.38 4.11
N TRP A 257 -10.24 -17.77 2.95
CA TRP A 257 -10.09 -16.31 2.76
C TRP A 257 -11.11 -15.50 3.54
N LYS A 258 -12.36 -15.96 3.63
CA LYS A 258 -13.40 -15.28 4.43
C LYS A 258 -13.06 -15.22 5.90
N ASN A 259 -12.42 -16.25 6.44
CA ASN A 259 -11.96 -16.25 7.84
C ASN A 259 -10.77 -15.33 8.06
N GLU A 260 -10.06 -14.94 7.02
CA GLU A 260 -8.96 -13.98 7.04
C GLU A 260 -9.40 -12.55 6.75
N ALA A 261 -10.56 -12.38 6.11
CA ALA A 261 -11.22 -11.08 5.90
C ALA A 261 -11.78 -10.54 7.21
N TRP A 262 -10.89 -10.23 8.14
CA TRP A 262 -11.19 -9.86 9.52
C TRP A 262 -12.05 -8.61 9.65
N VAL A 263 -12.02 -7.71 8.65
CA VAL A 263 -12.77 -6.45 8.67
C VAL A 263 -14.27 -6.68 8.83
N SER A 264 -14.80 -7.79 8.34
CA SER A 264 -16.21 -8.18 8.53
C SER A 264 -16.59 -8.43 9.99
N GLN A 265 -15.60 -8.65 10.86
CA GLN A 265 -15.78 -8.85 12.30
C GLN A 265 -15.59 -7.55 13.10
N LEU A 266 -15.24 -6.44 12.45
CA LEU A 266 -15.07 -5.15 13.10
C LEU A 266 -16.45 -4.55 13.42
N HIS A 267 -16.84 -4.68 14.67
CA HIS A 267 -18.05 -4.06 15.22
C HIS A 267 -17.70 -2.70 15.84
N ALA A 268 -18.65 -2.06 16.51
CA ALA A 268 -18.43 -0.80 17.20
C ALA A 268 -17.17 -0.85 18.09
N SER A 269 -16.18 -0.07 17.76
CA SER A 269 -14.99 0.10 18.60
C SER A 269 -15.17 1.32 19.50
N THR A 270 -14.89 1.14 20.79
CA THR A 270 -14.80 2.24 21.76
C THR A 270 -13.41 2.88 21.78
N VAL A 271 -12.47 2.36 21.01
CA VAL A 271 -11.10 2.85 20.91
C VAL A 271 -10.99 3.73 19.67
N PRO A 272 -10.58 5.00 19.84
CA PRO A 272 -10.31 5.90 18.72
C PRO A 272 -9.31 5.32 17.75
N ASN A 273 -9.62 5.39 16.44
CA ASN A 273 -8.78 4.88 15.36
C ASN A 273 -8.44 5.98 14.34
N LEU A 274 -7.17 6.10 14.01
CA LEU A 274 -6.64 6.93 12.93
C LEU A 274 -6.19 6.02 11.78
N ASN A 275 -7.05 5.86 10.78
CA ASN A 275 -6.73 5.11 9.56
C ASN A 275 -5.84 5.97 8.66
N VAL A 276 -4.78 5.39 8.09
CA VAL A 276 -3.86 6.11 7.19
C VAL A 276 -3.65 5.33 5.91
N ALA A 277 -3.82 6.01 4.75
CA ALA A 277 -3.61 5.43 3.42
C ALA A 277 -2.73 6.31 2.54
N GLY A 278 -2.02 5.71 1.59
CA GLY A 278 -1.40 6.39 0.46
C GLY A 278 -2.28 6.28 -0.78
N PHE A 279 -2.42 7.36 -1.55
CA PHE A 279 -3.14 7.30 -2.83
C PHE A 279 -2.36 6.51 -3.89
N TRP A 280 -1.05 6.47 -3.78
CA TRP A 280 -0.15 5.66 -4.62
C TRP A 280 0.56 4.60 -3.80
N ASP A 281 -0.16 4.04 -2.81
CA ASP A 281 0.30 2.90 -2.03
C ASP A 281 0.19 1.64 -2.89
N GLN A 282 1.34 1.11 -3.27
CA GLN A 282 1.45 -0.04 -4.15
C GLN A 282 1.22 -1.39 -3.44
N GLU A 283 0.99 -1.37 -2.12
CA GLU A 283 0.76 -2.58 -1.32
C GLU A 283 -0.67 -2.62 -0.79
N ASP A 284 -1.06 -1.71 0.10
CA ASP A 284 -2.35 -1.74 0.81
C ASP A 284 -3.16 -0.44 0.65
N PRO A 285 -3.53 -0.03 -0.57
CA PRO A 285 -4.28 1.21 -0.77
C PRO A 285 -5.76 1.11 -0.41
N TRP A 286 -6.32 -0.11 -0.36
CA TRP A 286 -7.76 -0.40 -0.22
C TRP A 286 -8.16 -0.66 1.24
N GLY A 287 -7.37 -1.43 1.98
CA GLY A 287 -7.69 -1.89 3.33
C GLY A 287 -8.06 -0.79 4.31
N PRO A 288 -7.28 0.31 4.48
CA PRO A 288 -7.60 1.38 5.42
C PRO A 288 -8.95 2.05 5.14
N TRP A 289 -9.34 2.18 3.87
CA TRP A 289 -10.66 2.71 3.50
C TRP A 289 -11.79 1.77 3.89
N GLN A 290 -11.59 0.45 3.80
CA GLN A 290 -12.60 -0.53 4.22
C GLN A 290 -12.73 -0.54 5.75
N ILE A 291 -11.61 -0.49 6.48
CA ILE A 291 -11.61 -0.38 7.94
C ILE A 291 -12.36 0.88 8.38
N PHE A 292 -12.05 2.02 7.75
CA PHE A 292 -12.73 3.28 8.02
C PHE A 292 -14.25 3.17 7.77
N ARG A 293 -14.68 2.62 6.63
CA ARG A 293 -16.10 2.47 6.27
C ARG A 293 -16.86 1.58 7.26
N HIS A 294 -16.32 0.40 7.57
CA HIS A 294 -16.95 -0.53 8.52
C HIS A 294 -17.05 0.08 9.93
N ALA A 295 -15.98 0.70 10.39
CA ALA A 295 -16.01 1.34 11.70
C ALA A 295 -16.96 2.54 11.73
N ALA A 296 -17.10 3.31 10.63
CA ALA A 296 -17.97 4.48 10.55
C ALA A 296 -19.46 4.14 10.70
N GLU A 297 -19.89 2.93 10.32
CA GLU A 297 -21.27 2.47 10.50
C GLU A 297 -21.68 2.37 11.97
N HIS A 298 -20.70 2.23 12.88
CA HIS A 298 -20.91 1.99 14.31
C HIS A 298 -20.13 2.97 15.20
N ASP A 299 -19.92 4.21 14.73
CA ASP A 299 -19.11 5.24 15.42
C ASP A 299 -19.95 6.47 15.81
N PRO A 300 -20.88 6.35 16.80
CA PRO A 300 -21.71 7.46 17.24
C PRO A 300 -20.91 8.58 17.92
N ASP A 301 -19.74 8.27 18.49
CA ASP A 301 -18.90 9.21 19.24
C ASP A 301 -17.88 9.93 18.35
N HIS A 302 -17.87 9.64 17.05
CA HIS A 302 -16.94 10.23 16.09
C HIS A 302 -15.48 10.09 16.52
N THR A 303 -15.05 8.85 16.67
CA THR A 303 -13.68 8.48 17.10
C THR A 303 -12.89 7.75 16.01
N ASN A 304 -13.52 7.51 14.86
CA ASN A 304 -12.90 6.90 13.69
C ASN A 304 -12.55 7.96 12.65
N PHE A 305 -11.28 8.11 12.34
CA PHE A 305 -10.71 9.14 11.47
C PHE A 305 -9.98 8.51 10.30
N MET A 306 -9.95 9.21 9.14
CA MET A 306 -9.23 8.77 7.95
C MET A 306 -8.30 9.87 7.45
N VAL A 307 -7.07 9.50 7.15
CA VAL A 307 -6.10 10.38 6.48
C VAL A 307 -5.56 9.68 5.25
N ALA A 308 -5.62 10.35 4.09
CA ALA A 308 -4.99 9.88 2.88
C ALA A 308 -4.08 10.96 2.27
N GLY A 309 -2.85 10.58 1.99
CA GLY A 309 -1.85 11.46 1.40
C GLY A 309 -1.34 10.97 0.05
N PRO A 310 -0.51 11.77 -0.62
CA PRO A 310 0.04 11.46 -1.93
C PRO A 310 1.26 10.54 -1.80
N TRP A 311 1.10 9.44 -1.09
CA TRP A 311 2.20 8.60 -0.62
C TRP A 311 2.24 7.23 -1.29
N TYR A 312 3.45 6.68 -1.44
CA TYR A 312 3.68 5.25 -1.58
C TYR A 312 3.61 4.57 -0.20
N HIS A 313 3.64 3.24 -0.17
CA HIS A 313 3.53 2.44 1.05
C HIS A 313 4.50 2.89 2.16
N GLY A 314 3.95 3.46 3.23
CA GLY A 314 4.71 3.92 4.40
C GLY A 314 5.50 5.22 4.22
N GLU A 315 5.32 5.99 3.14
CA GLU A 315 6.08 7.23 2.90
C GLU A 315 5.84 8.31 3.96
N TRP A 316 4.69 8.33 4.62
CA TRP A 316 4.42 9.24 5.76
C TRP A 316 5.39 9.08 6.93
N ARG A 317 6.22 8.02 6.93
CA ARG A 317 7.34 7.83 7.87
C ARG A 317 8.64 8.48 7.38
N ALA A 318 8.72 8.90 6.14
CA ALA A 318 9.90 9.56 5.57
C ALA A 318 10.16 10.92 6.25
N PRO A 319 11.38 11.46 6.19
CA PRO A 319 11.68 12.78 6.77
C PRO A 319 10.78 13.89 6.25
N LYS A 320 10.45 13.90 4.97
CA LYS A 320 9.73 14.97 4.28
C LYS A 320 8.45 14.51 3.57
N GLY A 321 8.52 13.57 2.62
CA GLY A 321 7.42 13.22 1.72
C GLY A 321 7.05 14.40 0.82
N ASP A 322 8.03 15.04 0.21
CA ASP A 322 7.86 16.23 -0.65
C ASP A 322 7.69 15.87 -2.13
N SER A 323 7.89 14.59 -2.48
CA SER A 323 7.75 14.10 -3.85
C SER A 323 7.66 12.58 -3.90
N ILE A 324 7.00 12.05 -4.91
CA ILE A 324 7.03 10.63 -5.30
C ILE A 324 7.45 10.53 -6.77
N GLY A 325 8.58 9.87 -7.04
CA GLY A 325 9.17 9.88 -8.38
C GLY A 325 9.46 11.30 -8.86
N LEU A 326 8.85 11.71 -9.98
CA LEU A 326 8.95 13.06 -10.53
C LEU A 326 7.86 14.02 -10.04
N ILE A 327 6.86 13.51 -9.35
CA ILE A 327 5.70 14.30 -8.93
C ILE A 327 6.04 15.00 -7.62
N THR A 328 5.98 16.32 -7.61
CA THR A 328 6.21 17.19 -6.44
C THR A 328 4.90 17.74 -5.90
N PHE A 329 4.89 18.11 -4.64
CA PHE A 329 3.66 18.51 -3.94
C PHE A 329 3.63 20.01 -3.61
N GLY A 330 4.12 20.86 -4.53
CA GLY A 330 4.01 22.31 -4.39
C GLY A 330 4.76 22.90 -3.19
N GLY A 331 5.82 22.25 -2.73
CA GLY A 331 6.61 22.65 -1.58
C GLY A 331 6.09 22.13 -0.23
N HIS A 332 5.03 21.33 -0.22
CA HIS A 332 4.58 20.61 0.97
C HIS A 332 5.55 19.48 1.34
N GLU A 333 5.86 19.33 2.61
CA GLU A 333 6.54 18.17 3.18
C GLU A 333 5.48 17.27 3.83
N THR A 334 4.68 16.61 3.00
CA THR A 334 3.41 15.95 3.38
C THR A 334 3.56 14.92 4.50
N ALA A 335 4.67 14.16 4.53
CA ALA A 335 4.94 13.20 5.60
C ALA A 335 5.25 13.89 6.93
N ARG A 336 6.01 14.99 6.92
CA ARG A 336 6.29 15.76 8.13
C ARG A 336 5.03 16.47 8.62
N GLU A 337 4.28 17.09 7.71
CA GLU A 337 3.02 17.77 8.03
C GLU A 337 2.02 16.80 8.67
N PHE A 338 1.89 15.58 8.15
CA PHE A 338 1.07 14.54 8.76
C PHE A 338 1.48 14.24 10.20
N ARG A 339 2.77 13.99 10.45
CA ARG A 339 3.24 13.66 11.80
C ARG A 339 3.11 14.84 12.78
N GLU A 340 3.41 16.06 12.34
CA GLU A 340 3.34 17.27 13.19
C GLU A 340 1.91 17.70 13.48
N THR A 341 1.01 17.62 12.50
CA THR A 341 -0.33 18.24 12.61
C THR A 341 -1.47 17.25 12.82
N ILE A 342 -1.24 15.95 12.59
CA ILE A 342 -2.27 14.93 12.66
C ILE A 342 -1.90 13.81 13.64
N GLU A 343 -0.85 13.03 13.37
CA GLU A 343 -0.51 11.84 14.15
C GLU A 343 -0.12 12.15 15.60
N ALA A 344 0.85 13.05 15.81
CA ALA A 344 1.26 13.42 17.15
C ALA A 344 0.14 14.13 17.95
N PRO A 345 -0.63 15.08 17.38
CA PRO A 345 -1.81 15.64 18.06
C PRO A 345 -2.87 14.61 18.43
N PHE A 346 -3.15 13.62 17.55
CA PHE A 346 -4.08 12.54 17.81
C PHE A 346 -3.67 11.75 19.07
N PHE A 347 -2.47 11.21 19.10
CA PHE A 347 -1.98 10.47 20.27
C PHE A 347 -1.82 11.33 21.51
N ARG A 348 -1.42 12.59 21.38
CA ARG A 348 -1.34 13.55 22.49
C ARG A 348 -2.69 13.75 23.16
N TYR A 349 -3.75 13.90 22.37
CA TYR A 349 -5.09 14.05 22.93
C TYR A 349 -5.56 12.79 23.64
N TYR A 350 -5.50 11.64 22.94
CA TYR A 350 -6.09 10.41 23.47
C TYR A 350 -5.23 9.72 24.54
N LEU A 351 -3.92 9.91 24.55
CA LEU A 351 -3.01 9.24 25.49
C LEU A 351 -2.56 10.15 26.63
N HIS A 352 -2.31 11.43 26.38
CA HIS A 352 -1.91 12.37 27.42
C HIS A 352 -3.05 13.23 27.97
N GLY A 353 -4.20 13.28 27.28
CA GLY A 353 -5.32 14.16 27.65
C GLY A 353 -4.98 15.64 27.42
N ARG A 354 -4.11 15.96 26.46
CA ARG A 354 -3.65 17.30 26.13
C ARG A 354 -3.96 17.67 24.69
N GLY A 355 -4.25 18.93 24.42
CA GLY A 355 -4.65 19.40 23.10
C GLY A 355 -6.15 19.27 22.84
N GLU A 356 -6.55 19.26 21.58
CA GLU A 356 -7.93 19.23 21.15
C GLU A 356 -8.27 17.93 20.42
N LYS A 357 -9.51 17.47 20.57
CA LYS A 357 -10.03 16.35 19.76
C LYS A 357 -10.06 16.79 18.30
N PRO A 358 -9.64 15.93 17.33
CA PRO A 358 -9.80 16.22 15.93
C PRO A 358 -11.27 16.56 15.59
N ALA A 359 -11.51 17.69 14.92
CA ALA A 359 -12.85 18.15 14.53
C ALA A 359 -13.27 17.65 13.15
N TRP A 360 -12.35 17.03 12.38
CA TRP A 360 -12.56 16.47 11.05
C TRP A 360 -12.82 14.96 11.13
N ARG A 361 -13.38 14.40 10.07
CA ARG A 361 -13.58 12.94 9.92
C ARG A 361 -12.59 12.35 8.92
N VAL A 362 -12.40 13.04 7.81
CA VAL A 362 -11.49 12.66 6.75
C VAL A 362 -10.60 13.84 6.41
N THR A 363 -9.31 13.59 6.27
CA THR A 363 -8.32 14.56 5.78
C THR A 363 -7.58 13.94 4.61
N THR A 364 -7.56 14.62 3.46
CA THR A 364 -6.84 14.15 2.28
C THR A 364 -5.90 15.22 1.75
N PHE A 365 -4.83 14.77 1.09
CA PHE A 365 -4.04 15.66 0.26
C PHE A 365 -4.58 15.63 -1.17
N GLN A 366 -5.20 16.71 -1.59
CA GLN A 366 -5.75 16.86 -2.94
C GLN A 366 -4.62 17.08 -3.95
N SER A 367 -4.25 16.00 -4.65
CA SER A 367 -3.20 16.03 -5.67
C SER A 367 -3.62 16.86 -6.90
N GLY A 368 -2.67 17.33 -7.68
CA GLY A 368 -2.90 18.32 -8.74
C GLY A 368 -3.02 19.74 -8.20
N ALA A 369 -3.95 20.00 -7.29
CA ALA A 369 -4.04 21.28 -6.57
C ALA A 369 -3.03 21.42 -5.42
N ASN A 370 -2.42 20.32 -4.99
CA ASN A 370 -1.37 20.24 -3.98
C ASN A 370 -1.72 20.95 -2.67
N ARG A 371 -2.78 20.49 -1.99
CA ARG A 371 -3.25 21.08 -0.73
C ARG A 371 -3.97 20.07 0.15
N TRP A 372 -3.89 20.22 1.45
CA TRP A 372 -4.71 19.48 2.39
C TRP A 372 -6.17 19.94 2.39
N ARG A 373 -7.09 18.97 2.46
CA ARG A 373 -8.55 19.21 2.56
C ARG A 373 -9.09 18.38 3.72
N THR A 374 -10.15 18.88 4.34
CA THR A 374 -10.88 18.18 5.41
C THR A 374 -12.35 18.03 5.04
N TYR A 375 -12.92 16.89 5.40
CA TYR A 375 -14.30 16.54 5.06
C TYR A 375 -15.03 16.00 6.30
N ALA A 376 -16.33 16.28 6.38
CA ALA A 376 -17.20 15.75 7.42
C ALA A 376 -17.66 14.33 7.12
N ALA A 377 -17.63 13.90 5.86
CA ALA A 377 -17.98 12.56 5.38
C ALA A 377 -17.18 12.23 4.13
N TRP A 378 -17.06 10.95 3.80
CA TRP A 378 -16.42 10.48 2.58
C TRP A 378 -17.25 9.43 1.85
N PRO A 379 -17.49 9.55 0.53
CA PRO A 379 -17.18 10.77 -0.25
C PRO A 379 -17.97 11.97 0.29
N PRO A 380 -17.50 13.22 0.03
CA PRO A 380 -18.24 14.39 0.46
C PRO A 380 -19.60 14.47 -0.26
N PRO A 381 -20.67 14.92 0.43
CA PRO A 381 -22.03 14.93 -0.14
C PRO A 381 -22.19 15.75 -1.41
N GLU A 382 -21.33 16.73 -1.65
CA GLU A 382 -21.29 17.55 -2.86
C GLU A 382 -20.67 16.85 -4.07
N ALA A 383 -19.87 15.80 -3.89
CA ALA A 383 -19.38 14.98 -4.99
C ALA A 383 -20.55 14.26 -5.67
N ARG A 384 -20.62 14.35 -6.98
CA ARG A 384 -21.68 13.73 -7.78
C ARG A 384 -21.08 12.80 -8.82
N PRO A 385 -21.64 11.59 -9.02
CA PRO A 385 -21.19 10.71 -10.07
C PRO A 385 -21.42 11.35 -11.45
N ALA A 386 -20.37 11.32 -12.27
CA ALA A 386 -20.41 11.73 -13.67
C ALA A 386 -19.79 10.64 -14.53
N ASN A 387 -20.48 10.23 -15.60
CA ASN A 387 -20.01 9.18 -16.50
C ASN A 387 -19.13 9.77 -17.59
N LEU A 388 -17.88 9.33 -17.66
CA LEU A 388 -16.93 9.65 -18.72
C LEU A 388 -16.89 8.48 -19.69
N TYR A 389 -17.57 8.60 -20.83
CA TYR A 389 -17.76 7.50 -21.78
C TYR A 389 -16.56 7.26 -22.68
N LEU A 390 -16.20 5.98 -22.86
CA LEU A 390 -15.22 5.51 -23.83
C LEU A 390 -15.85 5.48 -25.21
N ARG A 391 -15.27 6.16 -26.20
CA ARG A 391 -15.84 6.28 -27.56
C ARG A 391 -15.12 5.35 -28.54
N ALA A 392 -15.85 4.89 -29.55
CA ALA A 392 -15.32 3.95 -30.56
C ALA A 392 -14.15 4.54 -31.37
N ASP A 393 -14.04 5.86 -31.46
CA ASP A 393 -12.95 6.56 -32.11
C ASP A 393 -11.70 6.76 -31.23
N GLY A 394 -11.75 6.30 -29.96
CA GLY A 394 -10.65 6.45 -29.00
C GLY A 394 -10.69 7.76 -28.22
N THR A 395 -11.76 8.54 -28.31
CA THR A 395 -11.94 9.72 -27.48
C THR A 395 -12.71 9.42 -26.19
N LEU A 396 -12.64 10.35 -25.23
CA LEU A 396 -13.44 10.38 -24.02
C LEU A 396 -14.43 11.55 -24.05
N SER A 397 -15.66 11.32 -23.57
CA SER A 397 -16.69 12.34 -23.54
C SER A 397 -17.65 12.15 -22.37
N PHE A 398 -18.12 13.23 -21.75
CA PHE A 398 -19.24 13.20 -20.80
C PHE A 398 -20.60 13.01 -21.49
N ASP A 399 -20.69 13.18 -22.82
CA ASP A 399 -21.87 12.84 -23.60
C ASP A 399 -21.84 11.34 -23.94
N GLY A 400 -22.94 10.62 -23.67
CA GLY A 400 -23.07 9.20 -23.99
C GLY A 400 -23.03 8.91 -25.49
N PRO A 401 -22.71 7.69 -25.91
CA PRO A 401 -22.71 7.29 -27.33
C PRO A 401 -24.11 7.40 -27.93
N ARG A 402 -24.19 7.82 -29.20
CA ARG A 402 -25.45 8.03 -29.93
C ARG A 402 -25.64 6.98 -31.02
N ALA A 403 -26.89 6.71 -31.36
CA ALA A 403 -27.21 5.84 -32.50
C ALA A 403 -26.71 6.45 -33.80
N GLY A 404 -26.10 5.66 -34.67
CA GLY A 404 -25.59 6.10 -35.97
C GLY A 404 -24.18 6.72 -35.92
N GLU A 405 -23.49 6.69 -34.78
CA GLU A 405 -22.07 7.07 -34.75
C GLU A 405 -21.21 6.13 -35.62
N PRO A 406 -20.18 6.68 -36.29
CA PRO A 406 -19.30 5.87 -37.12
C PRO A 406 -18.56 4.80 -36.32
N GLY A 407 -18.31 3.64 -36.94
CA GLY A 407 -17.52 2.56 -36.37
C GLY A 407 -18.31 1.32 -35.98
N LYS A 408 -17.62 0.31 -35.43
CA LYS A 408 -18.22 -0.99 -35.05
C LYS A 408 -18.99 -0.94 -33.73
N GLY A 409 -18.97 0.18 -32.99
CA GLY A 409 -19.51 0.29 -31.64
C GLY A 409 -18.66 -0.40 -30.58
N TYR A 410 -17.44 -0.80 -30.92
CA TYR A 410 -16.42 -1.34 -30.01
C TYR A 410 -15.01 -1.14 -30.57
N ARG A 411 -14.01 -1.19 -29.68
CA ARG A 411 -12.59 -1.36 -30.04
C ARG A 411 -12.13 -2.75 -29.59
N GLU A 412 -11.17 -3.32 -30.29
CA GLU A 412 -10.68 -4.68 -29.99
C GLU A 412 -9.15 -4.76 -30.05
N TYR A 413 -8.60 -5.72 -29.31
CA TYR A 413 -7.18 -6.07 -29.31
C TYR A 413 -7.01 -7.56 -29.06
N VAL A 414 -5.83 -8.09 -29.41
CA VAL A 414 -5.46 -9.46 -29.09
C VAL A 414 -4.58 -9.46 -27.84
N SER A 415 -5.05 -10.13 -26.80
CA SER A 415 -4.24 -10.41 -25.61
C SER A 415 -3.46 -11.70 -25.83
N ASP A 416 -2.12 -11.62 -25.64
CA ASP A 416 -1.20 -12.74 -25.82
C ASP A 416 -0.47 -13.05 -24.50
N PRO A 417 -0.78 -14.16 -23.82
CA PRO A 417 -0.08 -14.54 -22.59
C PRO A 417 1.43 -14.81 -22.77
N ALA A 418 1.90 -14.98 -24.01
CA ALA A 418 3.33 -15.12 -24.29
C ALA A 418 4.07 -13.77 -24.42
N ASN A 419 3.32 -12.65 -24.54
CA ASN A 419 3.87 -11.29 -24.59
C ASN A 419 3.04 -10.33 -23.73
N PRO A 420 2.92 -10.58 -22.42
CA PRO A 420 2.04 -9.79 -21.55
C PRO A 420 2.51 -8.33 -21.45
N VAL A 421 1.57 -7.42 -21.20
CA VAL A 421 1.88 -6.02 -20.94
C VAL A 421 2.60 -5.92 -19.59
N PRO A 422 3.81 -5.33 -19.55
CA PRO A 422 4.51 -5.16 -18.28
C PRO A 422 3.77 -4.14 -17.40
N TYR A 423 3.79 -4.34 -16.07
CA TYR A 423 3.15 -3.40 -15.15
C TYR A 423 3.95 -2.10 -14.95
N ARG A 424 5.24 -2.14 -15.24
CA ARG A 424 6.16 -0.99 -15.27
C ARG A 424 7.22 -1.17 -16.34
N GLN A 425 7.96 -0.12 -16.63
CA GLN A 425 9.01 -0.14 -17.63
C GLN A 425 10.06 -1.23 -17.31
N ARG A 426 10.48 -1.98 -18.32
CA ARG A 426 11.54 -2.99 -18.22
C ARG A 426 12.93 -2.34 -18.28
N PRO A 427 13.95 -2.91 -17.60
CA PRO A 427 13.90 -4.14 -16.81
C PRO A 427 13.13 -3.98 -15.51
N VAL A 428 12.36 -5.02 -15.12
CA VAL A 428 11.62 -5.05 -13.86
C VAL A 428 12.51 -5.62 -12.76
N SER A 429 12.87 -4.82 -11.77
CA SER A 429 13.62 -5.29 -10.59
C SER A 429 12.74 -6.15 -9.67
N PRO A 430 13.29 -6.98 -8.77
CA PRO A 430 12.51 -7.67 -7.74
C PRO A 430 11.64 -6.71 -6.92
N THR A 431 10.52 -7.21 -6.41
CA THR A 431 9.67 -6.47 -5.46
C THR A 431 10.47 -6.17 -4.20
N TYR A 432 11.18 -7.14 -3.67
CA TYR A 432 12.00 -7.01 -2.47
C TYR A 432 13.48 -7.41 -2.74
N PRO A 433 14.47 -6.52 -2.43
CA PRO A 433 14.39 -5.11 -2.04
C PRO A 433 14.40 -4.20 -3.30
N GLY A 434 13.24 -3.86 -3.83
CA GLY A 434 13.12 -3.10 -5.07
C GLY A 434 12.95 -1.60 -4.85
N GLY A 435 13.91 -0.77 -5.27
CA GLY A 435 13.80 0.69 -5.21
C GLY A 435 12.64 1.24 -6.05
N ASP A 436 12.46 0.70 -7.24
CA ASP A 436 11.42 1.12 -8.19
C ASP A 436 10.01 0.64 -7.79
N TRP A 437 9.90 -0.29 -6.84
CA TRP A 437 8.64 -0.75 -6.28
C TRP A 437 7.83 0.38 -5.66
N ARG A 438 8.50 1.35 -5.04
CA ARG A 438 7.86 2.48 -4.37
C ARG A 438 7.27 3.54 -5.29
N THR A 439 7.67 3.56 -6.57
CA THR A 439 7.33 4.66 -7.48
C THR A 439 6.61 4.22 -8.75
N TRP A 440 6.36 2.91 -8.92
CA TRP A 440 5.78 2.42 -10.17
C TRP A 440 4.34 2.91 -10.40
N GLU A 441 3.59 3.18 -9.35
CA GLU A 441 2.20 3.68 -9.46
C GLU A 441 2.12 5.11 -9.98
N VAL A 442 3.21 5.88 -9.88
CA VAL A 442 3.31 7.20 -10.50
C VAL A 442 4.16 7.20 -11.77
N ALA A 443 4.58 6.04 -12.26
CA ALA A 443 5.43 5.96 -13.44
C ALA A 443 4.66 6.36 -14.72
N ASP A 444 5.34 7.14 -15.57
CA ASP A 444 4.84 7.59 -16.86
C ASP A 444 4.34 6.42 -17.73
N GLN A 445 3.09 6.44 -18.14
CA GLN A 445 2.46 5.34 -18.86
C GLN A 445 2.74 5.32 -20.36
N ARG A 446 3.50 6.27 -20.89
CA ARG A 446 3.94 6.28 -22.30
C ARG A 446 4.72 5.03 -22.70
N PHE A 447 5.30 4.28 -21.73
CA PHE A 447 6.00 3.02 -22.02
C PHE A 447 5.08 1.89 -22.57
N VAL A 448 3.77 2.01 -22.38
CA VAL A 448 2.77 1.08 -22.92
C VAL A 448 1.85 1.74 -23.94
N GLU A 449 1.90 3.06 -24.10
CA GLU A 449 1.15 3.75 -25.12
C GLU A 449 1.53 3.24 -26.52
N GLY A 450 0.56 3.10 -27.38
CA GLY A 450 0.79 2.61 -28.75
C GLY A 450 1.05 1.09 -28.87
N ARG A 451 1.05 0.34 -27.79
CA ARG A 451 1.04 -1.14 -27.89
C ARG A 451 -0.28 -1.61 -28.50
N PRO A 452 -0.26 -2.64 -29.38
CA PRO A 452 -1.46 -3.13 -30.05
C PRO A 452 -2.42 -3.85 -29.10
N ASP A 453 -1.97 -4.21 -27.89
CA ASP A 453 -2.71 -4.90 -26.84
C ASP A 453 -3.13 -3.97 -25.66
N VAL A 454 -3.04 -2.64 -25.88
CA VAL A 454 -3.52 -1.61 -24.97
C VAL A 454 -4.44 -0.66 -25.72
N LEU A 455 -5.70 -0.57 -25.31
CA LEU A 455 -6.61 0.44 -25.81
C LEU A 455 -6.42 1.74 -25.02
N THR A 456 -6.18 2.83 -25.74
CA THR A 456 -6.06 4.16 -25.15
C THR A 456 -7.21 5.03 -25.62
N TYR A 457 -7.85 5.74 -24.66
CA TYR A 457 -8.92 6.72 -24.89
C TYR A 457 -8.50 8.03 -24.25
N VAL A 458 -8.62 9.16 -24.99
CA VAL A 458 -8.13 10.47 -24.53
C VAL A 458 -9.17 11.55 -24.71
N SER A 459 -9.33 12.43 -23.73
CA SER A 459 -10.19 13.60 -23.83
C SER A 459 -9.56 14.73 -24.66
N ALA A 460 -10.36 15.71 -25.07
CA ALA A 460 -9.83 17.02 -25.41
C ALA A 460 -9.14 17.64 -24.18
N PRO A 461 -8.24 18.65 -24.37
CA PRO A 461 -7.71 19.42 -23.25
C PRO A 461 -8.84 20.03 -22.42
N LEU A 462 -8.72 19.94 -21.09
CA LEU A 462 -9.72 20.48 -20.19
C LEU A 462 -9.77 22.02 -20.27
N GLU A 463 -10.95 22.57 -20.42
CA GLU A 463 -11.15 24.03 -20.45
C GLU A 463 -11.13 24.69 -19.07
N ARG A 464 -11.32 23.86 -18.02
CA ARG A 464 -11.31 24.23 -16.61
C ARG A 464 -10.82 23.06 -15.78
N ASP A 465 -10.44 23.31 -14.54
CA ASP A 465 -10.10 22.27 -13.58
C ASP A 465 -11.29 21.31 -13.37
N LEU A 466 -11.00 20.03 -13.25
CA LEU A 466 -11.96 18.99 -12.90
C LEU A 466 -11.49 18.29 -11.62
N THR A 467 -12.26 18.46 -10.54
CA THR A 467 -11.97 17.82 -9.26
C THR A 467 -12.73 16.50 -9.14
N ILE A 468 -12.04 15.45 -8.74
CA ILE A 468 -12.64 14.17 -8.32
C ILE A 468 -12.33 13.93 -6.84
N THR A 469 -13.35 13.53 -6.06
CA THR A 469 -13.20 13.30 -4.60
C THR A 469 -14.11 12.15 -4.19
N GLY A 470 -13.53 10.95 -4.01
CA GLY A 470 -14.26 9.72 -3.70
C GLY A 470 -13.76 8.54 -4.50
N GLU A 471 -14.53 7.45 -4.49
CA GLU A 471 -14.22 6.24 -5.24
C GLU A 471 -14.46 6.42 -6.73
N VAL A 472 -13.42 6.15 -7.53
CA VAL A 472 -13.49 6.04 -8.99
C VAL A 472 -13.83 4.60 -9.35
N ALA A 473 -14.70 4.38 -10.34
CA ALA A 473 -15.02 3.06 -10.83
C ALA A 473 -15.08 3.01 -12.35
N ALA A 474 -14.77 1.86 -12.94
CA ALA A 474 -15.02 1.58 -14.35
C ALA A 474 -16.24 0.67 -14.48
N ASP A 475 -17.14 1.03 -15.39
CA ASP A 475 -18.26 0.21 -15.82
C ASP A 475 -18.03 -0.15 -17.29
N LEU A 476 -17.37 -1.30 -17.51
CA LEU A 476 -17.03 -1.74 -18.85
C LEU A 476 -18.06 -2.76 -19.37
N PHE A 477 -18.50 -2.58 -20.59
CA PHE A 477 -19.16 -3.62 -21.37
C PHE A 477 -18.09 -4.25 -22.27
N ALA A 478 -17.70 -5.48 -21.94
CA ALA A 478 -16.60 -6.14 -22.64
C ALA A 478 -16.86 -7.61 -22.92
N SER A 479 -16.21 -8.17 -23.96
CA SER A 479 -16.25 -9.57 -24.28
C SER A 479 -14.85 -10.10 -24.61
N THR A 480 -14.69 -11.43 -24.51
CA THR A 480 -13.50 -12.17 -24.92
C THR A 480 -13.88 -13.26 -25.90
N SER A 481 -13.00 -13.60 -26.84
CA SER A 481 -13.13 -14.82 -27.65
C SER A 481 -12.73 -16.09 -26.88
N GLY A 482 -12.13 -15.93 -25.70
CA GLY A 482 -11.80 -17.00 -24.76
C GLY A 482 -12.95 -17.37 -23.82
N THR A 483 -12.63 -18.20 -22.82
CA THR A 483 -13.58 -18.58 -21.75
C THR A 483 -13.17 -18.03 -20.39
N ASP A 484 -12.11 -17.25 -20.31
CA ASP A 484 -11.68 -16.43 -19.19
C ASP A 484 -10.91 -15.21 -19.72
N ALA A 485 -10.81 -14.14 -18.95
CA ALA A 485 -10.07 -12.93 -19.31
C ALA A 485 -9.85 -12.08 -18.06
N ASP A 486 -8.87 -11.18 -18.10
CA ASP A 486 -8.74 -10.08 -17.15
C ASP A 486 -8.94 -8.75 -17.87
N PHE A 487 -9.49 -7.75 -17.16
CA PHE A 487 -9.45 -6.38 -17.61
C PHE A 487 -8.77 -5.50 -16.55
N VAL A 488 -7.76 -4.79 -16.98
CA VAL A 488 -7.06 -3.74 -16.23
C VAL A 488 -7.52 -2.40 -16.78
N VAL A 489 -7.92 -1.51 -15.90
CA VAL A 489 -8.31 -0.15 -16.26
C VAL A 489 -7.43 0.84 -15.50
N LYS A 490 -6.92 1.85 -16.22
CA LYS A 490 -6.13 2.94 -15.64
C LYS A 490 -6.76 4.27 -16.00
N LEU A 491 -7.04 5.10 -14.99
CA LEU A 491 -7.37 6.52 -15.15
C LEU A 491 -6.09 7.32 -15.00
N ILE A 492 -5.79 8.17 -15.97
CA ILE A 492 -4.50 8.84 -16.13
C ILE A 492 -4.72 10.33 -16.33
N ASP A 493 -3.93 11.16 -15.64
CA ASP A 493 -3.79 12.58 -15.86
C ASP A 493 -2.64 12.84 -16.83
N VAL A 494 -2.97 13.32 -18.04
CA VAL A 494 -1.99 13.64 -19.08
C VAL A 494 -1.63 15.10 -19.01
N TYR A 495 -0.40 15.38 -18.67
CA TYR A 495 0.15 16.73 -18.56
C TYR A 495 0.28 17.39 -19.95
N PRO A 496 0.15 18.72 -20.04
CA PRO A 496 0.44 19.44 -21.29
C PRO A 496 1.89 19.27 -21.74
N GLU A 497 2.14 19.44 -23.04
CA GLU A 497 3.49 19.35 -23.61
C GLU A 497 4.41 20.54 -23.21
N ASP A 498 3.84 21.61 -22.68
CA ASP A 498 4.50 22.86 -22.33
C ASP A 498 4.42 23.16 -20.82
N VAL A 499 4.39 22.11 -19.97
CA VAL A 499 4.43 22.29 -18.51
C VAL A 499 5.64 23.14 -18.12
N GLN A 500 5.38 24.34 -17.61
CA GLN A 500 6.43 25.15 -17.02
C GLN A 500 6.83 24.53 -15.69
N ARG A 501 8.14 24.27 -15.55
CA ARG A 501 8.68 23.86 -14.25
C ARG A 501 8.36 24.91 -13.20
N SER A 502 7.93 24.49 -12.02
CA SER A 502 7.84 25.38 -10.88
C SER A 502 9.21 26.00 -10.58
N ALA A 503 9.26 27.14 -9.91
CA ALA A 503 10.52 27.78 -9.52
C ALA A 503 11.47 26.84 -8.76
N TRP A 504 10.93 25.88 -8.01
CA TRP A 504 11.67 24.82 -7.33
C TRP A 504 12.38 23.86 -8.27
N ASP A 505 11.71 23.45 -9.33
CA ASP A 505 12.28 22.56 -10.34
C ASP A 505 13.36 23.27 -11.17
N ALA A 506 13.26 24.61 -11.31
CA ALA A 506 14.24 25.40 -12.03
C ALA A 506 15.59 25.54 -11.27
N GLU A 507 15.56 25.58 -9.91
CA GLU A 507 16.78 25.67 -9.08
C GLU A 507 17.50 24.32 -8.94
N ALA A 508 16.78 23.21 -9.00
CA ALA A 508 17.36 21.88 -8.84
C ALA A 508 18.23 21.43 -10.02
N GLY A 509 17.99 21.92 -11.24
CA GLY A 509 18.71 21.60 -12.48
C GLY A 509 19.07 20.11 -12.67
N PRO A 510 19.24 19.59 -13.87
CA PRO A 510 19.67 18.20 -14.05
C PRO A 510 21.09 18.03 -13.47
N ARG A 511 21.28 16.97 -12.68
CA ARG A 511 22.63 16.59 -12.27
C ARG A 511 23.46 16.20 -13.48
N PRO A 512 24.79 16.42 -13.47
CA PRO A 512 25.64 16.01 -14.58
C PRO A 512 25.44 14.51 -14.86
N GLY A 513 25.01 14.18 -16.09
CA GLY A 513 24.73 12.81 -16.54
C GLY A 513 23.28 12.35 -16.42
N GLU A 514 22.39 13.11 -15.80
CA GLU A 514 20.94 12.88 -15.83
C GLU A 514 20.31 13.63 -17.01
N TYR A 515 19.57 12.91 -17.85
CA TYR A 515 18.65 13.56 -18.76
C TYR A 515 17.58 14.27 -17.94
N ALA A 516 17.33 15.54 -18.20
CA ALA A 516 16.24 16.27 -17.57
C ALA A 516 14.93 15.55 -17.88
N GLN A 517 14.44 14.74 -16.94
CA GLN A 517 13.12 14.14 -17.04
C GLN A 517 12.12 15.27 -16.90
N SER A 518 11.26 15.41 -17.88
CA SER A 518 10.27 16.47 -17.95
C SER A 518 8.87 15.89 -17.71
N LEU A 519 8.02 16.68 -17.02
CA LEU A 519 6.59 16.36 -16.92
C LEU A 519 5.82 16.71 -18.22
N ASN A 520 6.49 17.21 -19.27
CA ASN A 520 5.83 17.50 -20.54
C ASN A 520 5.24 16.23 -21.15
N GLY A 521 3.93 16.22 -21.40
CA GLY A 521 3.20 15.06 -21.88
C GLY A 521 3.23 13.84 -20.94
N TYR A 522 3.56 14.04 -19.65
CA TYR A 522 3.63 12.95 -18.68
C TYR A 522 2.25 12.34 -18.46
N GLU A 523 2.19 11.02 -18.44
CA GLU A 523 0.98 10.25 -18.22
C GLU A 523 0.97 9.71 -16.78
N LEU A 524 0.44 10.53 -15.83
CA LEU A 524 0.38 10.18 -14.41
C LEU A 524 -0.85 9.29 -14.12
N PRO A 525 -0.69 8.04 -13.68
CA PRO A 525 -1.80 7.25 -13.20
C PRO A 525 -2.41 7.89 -11.94
N VAL A 526 -3.74 8.03 -11.95
CA VAL A 526 -4.51 8.52 -10.79
C VAL A 526 -5.18 7.36 -10.06
N ALA A 527 -5.87 6.48 -10.79
CA ALA A 527 -6.51 5.31 -10.22
C ALA A 527 -6.43 4.14 -11.19
N MET A 528 -6.14 2.96 -10.66
CA MET A 528 -5.90 1.77 -11.50
C MET A 528 -6.41 0.53 -10.78
N GLU A 529 -6.94 -0.45 -11.55
CA GLU A 529 -7.32 -1.72 -10.98
C GLU A 529 -7.48 -2.81 -12.04
N ILE A 530 -7.50 -4.06 -11.58
CA ILE A 530 -7.72 -5.28 -12.37
C ILE A 530 -8.94 -6.05 -11.85
N ARG A 531 -9.65 -6.74 -12.74
CA ARG A 531 -10.68 -7.70 -12.38
C ARG A 531 -10.59 -8.95 -13.24
N ARG A 532 -10.67 -10.13 -12.59
CA ARG A 532 -10.64 -11.44 -13.26
C ARG A 532 -12.04 -11.94 -13.62
N GLY A 533 -12.22 -12.35 -14.88
CA GLY A 533 -13.51 -12.63 -15.49
C GLY A 533 -14.25 -13.82 -14.93
N ARG A 534 -13.57 -14.92 -14.59
CA ARG A 534 -14.21 -16.07 -13.98
C ARG A 534 -15.01 -15.75 -12.73
N TYR A 535 -14.68 -14.64 -12.06
CA TYR A 535 -15.34 -14.14 -10.85
C TYR A 535 -16.32 -13.00 -11.12
N ASN A 536 -16.62 -12.69 -12.38
CA ASN A 536 -17.50 -11.56 -12.69
C ASN A 536 -18.91 -11.69 -12.09
N ALA A 537 -19.40 -12.92 -11.95
CA ALA A 537 -20.71 -13.20 -11.35
C ALA A 537 -20.64 -13.57 -9.85
N SER A 538 -19.54 -14.16 -9.38
CA SER A 538 -19.37 -14.59 -7.99
C SER A 538 -17.90 -14.90 -7.72
N TYR A 539 -17.37 -14.36 -6.63
CA TYR A 539 -16.00 -14.66 -6.18
C TYR A 539 -15.86 -16.09 -5.61
N GLU A 540 -16.95 -16.64 -5.06
CA GLU A 540 -16.98 -17.99 -4.47
C GLU A 540 -17.17 -19.10 -5.49
N ARG A 541 -17.77 -18.79 -6.64
CA ARG A 541 -18.17 -19.78 -7.65
C ARG A 541 -17.77 -19.31 -9.02
N PRO A 542 -16.49 -19.49 -9.38
CA PRO A 542 -15.99 -19.10 -10.69
C PRO A 542 -16.75 -19.82 -11.81
N ARG A 543 -16.97 -19.11 -12.91
CA ARG A 543 -17.66 -19.64 -14.10
C ARG A 543 -16.93 -19.23 -15.37
N PRO A 544 -16.95 -20.08 -16.41
CA PRO A 544 -16.43 -19.67 -17.71
C PRO A 544 -17.25 -18.51 -18.26
N LEU A 545 -16.55 -17.57 -18.92
CA LEU A 545 -17.19 -16.55 -19.75
C LEU A 545 -17.73 -17.20 -21.05
N ALA A 546 -18.82 -16.67 -21.57
CA ALA A 546 -19.32 -17.05 -22.87
C ALA A 546 -18.51 -16.35 -23.97
N PRO A 547 -17.86 -17.09 -24.90
CA PRO A 547 -17.06 -16.46 -25.95
C PRO A 547 -17.88 -15.50 -26.82
N ASP A 548 -17.29 -14.34 -27.09
CA ASP A 548 -17.85 -13.24 -27.88
C ASP A 548 -19.17 -12.64 -27.38
N VAL A 549 -19.59 -12.96 -26.14
CA VAL A 549 -20.78 -12.39 -25.51
C VAL A 549 -20.36 -11.24 -24.60
N ALA A 550 -20.94 -10.05 -24.84
CA ALA A 550 -20.70 -8.88 -24.00
C ALA A 550 -21.27 -9.10 -22.59
N ALA A 551 -20.47 -8.76 -21.58
CA ALA A 551 -20.88 -8.72 -20.18
C ALA A 551 -20.51 -7.36 -19.57
N GLU A 552 -21.22 -6.95 -18.54
CA GLU A 552 -20.90 -5.79 -17.70
C GLU A 552 -19.81 -6.16 -16.70
N TRP A 553 -18.80 -5.29 -16.56
CA TRP A 553 -17.66 -5.43 -15.66
C TRP A 553 -17.56 -4.18 -14.79
N LYS A 554 -17.94 -4.32 -13.53
CA LYS A 554 -17.81 -3.25 -12.55
C LYS A 554 -16.49 -3.39 -11.83
N ILE A 555 -15.58 -2.45 -12.03
CA ILE A 555 -14.23 -2.46 -11.51
C ILE A 555 -14.05 -1.20 -10.66
N PRO A 556 -14.15 -1.29 -9.32
CA PRO A 556 -13.74 -0.19 -8.45
C PRO A 556 -12.25 0.10 -8.64
N LEU A 557 -11.87 1.35 -8.94
CA LEU A 557 -10.48 1.70 -9.22
C LEU A 557 -9.74 2.25 -8.01
N ARG A 558 -10.36 2.66 -6.97
CA ARG A 558 -9.87 3.19 -5.69
C ARG A 558 -10.46 4.56 -5.34
N ASP A 559 -10.35 4.92 -4.07
CA ASP A 559 -10.63 6.27 -3.58
C ASP A 559 -9.50 7.23 -3.97
N HIS A 560 -9.88 8.44 -4.36
CA HIS A 560 -8.90 9.48 -4.71
C HIS A 560 -9.43 10.88 -4.43
N ASP A 561 -8.52 11.83 -4.22
CA ASP A 561 -8.81 13.27 -4.20
C ASP A 561 -7.80 13.96 -5.13
N HIS A 562 -8.25 14.27 -6.36
CA HIS A 562 -7.37 14.75 -7.41
C HIS A 562 -8.00 15.86 -8.23
N VAL A 563 -7.20 16.79 -8.68
CA VAL A 563 -7.61 17.84 -9.61
C VAL A 563 -6.88 17.68 -10.94
N PHE A 564 -7.62 17.28 -11.97
CA PHE A 564 -7.15 17.42 -13.34
C PHE A 564 -7.16 18.90 -13.68
N LEU A 565 -6.00 19.49 -13.88
CA LEU A 565 -5.88 20.93 -14.12
C LEU A 565 -6.32 21.32 -15.52
N LYS A 566 -6.73 22.57 -15.68
CA LYS A 566 -7.00 23.16 -17.01
C LYS A 566 -5.80 22.97 -17.95
N GLY A 567 -6.07 22.55 -19.18
CA GLY A 567 -5.07 22.24 -20.19
C GLY A 567 -4.57 20.79 -20.15
N HIS A 568 -4.72 20.07 -19.04
CA HIS A 568 -4.48 18.64 -18.98
C HIS A 568 -5.52 17.87 -19.78
N ARG A 569 -5.27 16.58 -20.02
CA ARG A 569 -6.25 15.65 -20.63
C ARG A 569 -6.48 14.47 -19.68
N ILE A 570 -7.66 13.93 -19.73
CA ILE A 570 -7.95 12.65 -19.08
C ILE A 570 -7.67 11.55 -20.10
N MET A 571 -6.96 10.53 -19.68
CA MET A 571 -6.75 9.31 -20.46
C MET A 571 -7.27 8.10 -19.70
N VAL A 572 -7.78 7.11 -20.44
CA VAL A 572 -8.12 5.79 -19.94
C VAL A 572 -7.39 4.75 -20.78
N GLN A 573 -6.62 3.88 -20.13
CA GLN A 573 -6.05 2.71 -20.77
C GLN A 573 -6.78 1.45 -20.31
N VAL A 574 -7.05 0.53 -21.26
CA VAL A 574 -7.65 -0.79 -21.00
C VAL A 574 -6.76 -1.86 -21.62
N GLN A 575 -6.38 -2.85 -20.81
CA GLN A 575 -5.52 -3.97 -21.19
C GLN A 575 -5.96 -5.25 -20.46
N SER A 576 -5.38 -6.42 -20.79
CA SER A 576 -5.73 -7.71 -20.17
C SER A 576 -4.60 -8.41 -19.44
N THR A 577 -3.46 -7.77 -19.26
CA THR A 577 -2.33 -8.27 -18.49
C THR A 577 -1.62 -7.14 -17.80
N TRP A 578 -1.04 -7.41 -16.63
CA TRP A 578 -0.30 -6.43 -15.83
C TRP A 578 0.87 -7.11 -15.13
N PHE A 579 1.76 -7.67 -15.97
CA PHE A 579 2.74 -8.69 -15.62
C PHE A 579 4.10 -8.11 -15.22
N PRO A 580 4.85 -8.74 -14.31
CA PRO A 580 4.51 -9.90 -13.50
C PRO A 580 3.85 -9.57 -12.15
N LEU A 581 3.38 -8.32 -11.95
CA LEU A 581 2.65 -7.99 -10.72
C LEU A 581 1.47 -8.93 -10.54
N TYR A 582 0.67 -9.10 -11.60
CA TYR A 582 -0.43 -10.08 -11.61
C TYR A 582 -0.08 -11.26 -12.51
N ASP A 583 -0.58 -12.43 -12.14
CA ASP A 583 -0.43 -13.66 -12.92
C ASP A 583 -1.09 -13.55 -14.29
N ARG A 584 -0.58 -14.30 -15.25
CA ARG A 584 -1.15 -14.33 -16.58
C ARG A 584 -2.44 -15.16 -16.59
N ASN A 585 -3.55 -14.56 -17.02
CA ASN A 585 -4.76 -15.32 -17.27
C ASN A 585 -4.54 -16.29 -18.46
N PRO A 586 -4.86 -17.59 -18.33
CA PRO A 586 -4.81 -18.53 -19.44
C PRO A 586 -5.73 -18.15 -20.61
N GLN A 587 -6.72 -17.28 -20.40
CA GLN A 587 -7.80 -16.91 -21.33
C GLN A 587 -8.70 -18.12 -21.73
N LYS A 588 -8.46 -19.22 -21.06
CA LYS A 588 -9.22 -20.45 -21.07
C LYS A 588 -9.61 -20.78 -19.63
N PHE A 589 -10.87 -21.00 -19.38
CA PHE A 589 -11.32 -21.43 -18.07
C PHE A 589 -10.70 -22.77 -17.70
N VAL A 590 -10.01 -22.81 -16.57
CA VAL A 590 -9.42 -23.99 -15.94
C VAL A 590 -9.93 -24.09 -14.50
N PRO A 591 -10.07 -25.30 -13.92
CA PRO A 591 -10.58 -25.45 -12.54
C PRO A 591 -9.78 -24.66 -11.51
N SER A 592 -8.46 -24.62 -11.65
CA SER A 592 -7.55 -23.80 -10.81
C SER A 592 -6.43 -23.24 -11.68
N ILE A 593 -6.13 -21.95 -11.53
CA ILE A 593 -5.01 -21.30 -12.22
C ILE A 593 -3.66 -21.89 -11.79
N TYR A 594 -3.57 -22.41 -10.58
CA TYR A 594 -2.36 -23.05 -10.06
C TYR A 594 -2.11 -24.44 -10.66
N ALA A 595 -3.12 -25.04 -11.28
CA ALA A 595 -3.00 -26.31 -11.99
C ALA A 595 -2.95 -26.14 -13.53
N ALA A 596 -3.00 -24.91 -14.03
CA ALA A 596 -2.87 -24.61 -15.45
C ALA A 596 -1.51 -25.12 -15.98
N THR A 597 -1.54 -25.64 -17.22
CA THR A 597 -0.35 -26.09 -17.96
C THR A 597 0.01 -25.08 -19.04
N ALA A 598 1.18 -25.17 -19.63
CA ALA A 598 1.59 -24.28 -20.72
C ALA A 598 0.62 -24.33 -21.93
N ALA A 599 -0.06 -25.45 -22.16
CA ALA A 599 -1.03 -25.61 -23.24
C ALA A 599 -2.38 -24.92 -22.99
N ASP A 600 -2.63 -24.47 -21.77
CA ASP A 600 -3.88 -23.77 -21.42
C ASP A 600 -3.81 -22.27 -21.74
N PHE A 601 -2.60 -21.71 -21.89
CA PHE A 601 -2.40 -20.30 -22.21
C PHE A 601 -2.59 -20.04 -23.70
N VAL A 602 -3.70 -19.41 -24.07
CA VAL A 602 -4.09 -19.15 -25.45
C VAL A 602 -4.28 -17.66 -25.70
N LYS A 603 -4.09 -17.23 -26.96
CA LYS A 603 -4.43 -15.87 -27.37
C LYS A 603 -5.95 -15.72 -27.43
N ALA A 604 -6.46 -14.55 -27.04
CA ALA A 604 -7.86 -14.22 -27.19
C ALA A 604 -8.05 -12.77 -27.65
N THR A 605 -9.10 -12.55 -28.43
CA THR A 605 -9.53 -11.20 -28.81
C THR A 605 -10.45 -10.65 -27.73
N GLN A 606 -10.10 -9.46 -27.25
CA GLN A 606 -10.86 -8.72 -26.26
C GLN A 606 -11.56 -7.55 -26.95
N ARG A 607 -12.82 -7.28 -26.60
CA ARG A 607 -13.59 -6.15 -27.14
C ARG A 607 -14.13 -5.30 -26.01
N VAL A 608 -14.00 -3.98 -26.13
CA VAL A 608 -14.60 -2.98 -25.24
C VAL A 608 -15.63 -2.19 -26.03
N TYR A 609 -16.87 -2.26 -25.60
CA TYR A 609 -18.03 -1.71 -26.34
C TYR A 609 -18.26 -0.24 -25.98
N SER A 610 -18.75 0.50 -26.98
CA SER A 610 -19.03 1.96 -26.90
C SER A 610 -20.34 2.31 -27.62
N SER A 611 -21.31 1.38 -27.64
CA SER A 611 -22.63 1.62 -28.27
C SER A 611 -23.64 2.17 -27.26
N PRO A 612 -24.77 2.75 -27.70
CA PRO A 612 -25.82 3.20 -26.79
C PRO A 612 -26.40 2.12 -25.86
N SER A 613 -26.37 0.85 -26.30
CA SER A 613 -26.84 -0.30 -25.51
C SER A 613 -25.75 -0.91 -24.62
N LEU A 614 -24.48 -0.63 -24.89
CA LEU A 614 -23.31 -1.14 -24.18
C LEU A 614 -22.29 0.00 -23.99
N PRO A 615 -22.62 1.00 -23.17
CA PRO A 615 -21.87 2.26 -23.08
C PRO A 615 -20.78 2.20 -22.01
N SER A 616 -19.62 1.61 -22.28
CA SER A 616 -18.50 1.58 -21.34
C SER A 616 -18.10 3.00 -20.91
N HIS A 617 -17.89 3.18 -19.61
CA HIS A 617 -17.56 4.48 -19.04
C HIS A 617 -16.78 4.36 -17.72
N ILE A 618 -16.15 5.46 -17.34
CA ILE A 618 -15.60 5.64 -15.99
C ILE A 618 -16.59 6.49 -15.19
N VAL A 619 -16.93 6.05 -14.00
CA VAL A 619 -17.73 6.82 -13.03
C VAL A 619 -16.77 7.66 -12.21
N LEU A 620 -16.82 8.97 -12.38
CA LEU A 620 -16.01 9.94 -11.66
C LEU A 620 -16.83 10.60 -10.56
N PRO A 621 -16.36 10.64 -9.29
CA PRO A 621 -17.00 11.39 -8.20
C PRO A 621 -16.63 12.88 -8.31
N VAL A 622 -17.29 13.61 -9.22
CA VAL A 622 -16.96 15.01 -9.51
C VAL A 622 -17.44 15.92 -8.38
N ALA A 623 -16.49 16.67 -7.81
CA ALA A 623 -16.75 17.72 -6.81
C ALA A 623 -16.64 19.13 -7.42
N PRO A 624 -17.31 20.13 -6.82
CA PRO A 624 -17.26 21.53 -7.28
C PRO A 624 -15.86 22.15 -7.27
#